data_a1a9824cd29828b94545ecfc49f84878
#
_entry.id   a1a9824cd29828b94545ecfc49f84878
#
_cell.length_a   1.000
_cell.length_b   1.000
_cell.length_c   1.000
_cell.angle_alpha   90.00
_cell.angle_beta   90.00
_cell.angle_gamma   90.00
#
_symmetry.space_group_name_H-M   'P 1'
#
loop_
_entity.id
_entity.type
_entity.pdbx_description
1 polymer ?
#
loop_
_entity_poly.entity_id
_entity_poly.type
_entity_poly.pdbx_seq_one_letter_code
_entity_poly.pdbx_strand_id
1 'polypeptide(L)'
;MLLLCAGPVLAQAPAQSSASASKPAAAATQNNASADPGIVRGLYVNRFAAQSTKRMKQLITMADETEVNALIIDIKDEFGLNYESSDPKVQRNAGKAGVIKNLPALLDTLKAHKILAVARIVVFKDSVTARVNPEWDIRKADGSPWRDKKGMLWVNPYNRDLWDYNIRVAEEAVKLGFGEVQFDYIRFPEPYKSLPQQVFPGSNNEPKPVALAAYLTLARARLSKLGVRTTADIFGLVTTVPGALEVGQEWEKLAPVTDVLLPMVYPSHYPPGSFNIPRPNADPYKTVNIAIAKAHDRNNKLGLTGERVRPWLQAFTLGKPPYGAEEIREQKRAVYDAGYDGWVLWHPGSKYEPFLAGLEKTTVSRKKAYVTPAAAPSRR
;
A
#
# COMPACT_ATOMS: atom_id res chain seq x y z
N MET A 1 -11.69 -20.96 87.46
CA MET A 1 -11.17 -21.90 88.48
C MET A 1 -10.29 -22.91 87.77
N LEU A 2 -9.05 -22.98 88.20
CA LEU A 2 -7.93 -23.92 87.93
C LEU A 2 -7.32 -23.88 86.52
N LEU A 3 -6.18 -23.44 86.40
CA LEU A 3 -4.73 -23.75 86.84
C LEU A 3 -4.07 -24.64 85.79
N LEU A 4 -3.06 -24.00 85.15
CA LEU A 4 -1.62 -24.34 85.06
C LEU A 4 -1.25 -25.76 84.55
N CYS A 5 -0.43 -25.81 83.52
CA CYS A 5 0.96 -26.19 83.63
C CYS A 5 1.76 -25.91 82.38
N ALA A 6 2.89 -25.27 82.56
CA ALA A 6 3.90 -24.94 81.54
C ALA A 6 4.85 -26.13 81.35
N GLY A 7 5.42 -26.31 80.21
CA GLY A 7 6.59 -27.11 79.87
C GLY A 7 7.27 -26.60 78.63
N PRO A 8 8.58 -26.42 78.60
CA PRO A 8 9.25 -25.76 77.48
C PRO A 8 9.57 -26.70 76.37
N VAL A 9 9.26 -26.28 75.15
CA VAL A 9 9.69 -26.98 73.95
C VAL A 9 10.78 -26.16 73.28
N LEU A 10 11.89 -26.82 73.06
CA LEU A 10 13.09 -26.36 72.38
C LEU A 10 12.82 -25.81 70.99
N ALA A 11 13.36 -24.66 70.72
CA ALA A 11 13.38 -24.06 69.39
C ALA A 11 14.31 -24.86 68.47
N GLN A 12 13.77 -25.40 67.39
CA GLN A 12 14.52 -25.81 66.21
C GLN A 12 14.37 -24.70 65.14
N ALA A 13 15.51 -24.15 64.70
CA ALA A 13 15.56 -23.23 63.58
C ALA A 13 15.27 -23.94 62.28
N PRO A 14 14.44 -23.36 61.39
CA PRO A 14 14.28 -23.93 60.08
C PRO A 14 15.47 -23.55 59.15
N ALA A 15 15.95 -24.56 58.43
CA ALA A 15 16.95 -24.46 57.40
C ALA A 15 16.52 -23.47 56.31
N GLN A 16 17.43 -22.56 55.98
CA GLN A 16 17.30 -21.67 54.83
C GLN A 16 17.40 -22.48 53.53
N SER A 17 16.29 -22.67 52.84
CA SER A 17 16.25 -23.10 51.45
C SER A 17 16.51 -21.88 50.55
N SER A 18 17.67 -21.88 49.93
CA SER A 18 18.02 -20.93 48.88
C SER A 18 17.10 -21.13 47.67
N ALA A 19 16.02 -20.35 47.57
CA ALA A 19 15.26 -20.24 46.36
C ALA A 19 16.04 -19.46 45.31
N SER A 20 16.60 -20.16 44.35
CA SER A 20 17.14 -19.62 43.10
C SER A 20 16.03 -18.87 42.38
N ALA A 21 16.11 -17.54 42.37
CA ALA A 21 15.26 -16.69 41.58
C ALA A 21 15.57 -16.93 40.08
N SER A 22 14.75 -17.75 39.42
CA SER A 22 14.75 -17.84 37.98
C SER A 22 14.30 -16.51 37.38
N LYS A 23 15.25 -15.83 36.74
CA LYS A 23 15.04 -14.66 35.88
C LYS A 23 13.94 -14.98 34.88
N PRO A 24 12.90 -14.15 34.71
CA PRO A 24 11.90 -14.41 33.66
C PRO A 24 12.62 -14.37 32.32
N ALA A 25 12.54 -15.47 31.58
CA ALA A 25 12.94 -15.53 30.21
C ALA A 25 12.13 -14.47 29.44
N ALA A 26 12.84 -13.49 28.89
CA ALA A 26 12.26 -12.55 27.95
C ALA A 26 11.64 -13.39 26.84
N ALA A 27 10.32 -13.33 26.73
CA ALA A 27 9.61 -13.90 25.60
C ALA A 27 10.19 -13.25 24.35
N ALA A 28 10.97 -14.00 23.58
CA ALA A 28 11.39 -13.62 22.26
C ALA A 28 10.10 -13.42 21.47
N THR A 29 9.77 -12.17 21.24
CA THR A 29 8.80 -11.76 20.24
C THR A 29 9.35 -12.34 18.92
N GLN A 30 8.82 -13.47 18.48
CA GLN A 30 9.04 -13.94 17.13
C GLN A 30 8.45 -12.86 16.24
N ASN A 31 9.32 -12.00 15.71
CA ASN A 31 9.02 -11.17 14.56
C ASN A 31 8.69 -12.15 13.43
N ASN A 32 7.42 -12.44 13.23
CA ASN A 32 6.91 -12.96 11.97
C ASN A 32 7.03 -11.81 10.94
N ALA A 33 8.26 -11.47 10.58
CA ALA A 33 8.50 -10.66 9.41
C ALA A 33 7.96 -11.48 8.23
N SER A 34 6.96 -10.93 7.51
CA SER A 34 6.52 -11.49 6.24
C SER A 34 7.77 -11.78 5.39
N ALA A 35 7.83 -12.97 4.79
CA ALA A 35 8.97 -13.32 3.94
C ALA A 35 9.16 -12.22 2.89
N ASP A 36 10.34 -11.61 2.84
CA ASP A 36 10.64 -10.60 1.83
C ASP A 36 10.62 -11.29 0.45
N PRO A 37 9.71 -10.95 -0.46
CA PRO A 37 9.68 -11.55 -1.81
C PRO A 37 10.88 -11.12 -2.65
N GLY A 38 11.86 -10.41 -2.08
CA GLY A 38 13.00 -9.87 -2.81
C GLY A 38 12.61 -8.69 -3.71
N ILE A 39 13.20 -8.62 -4.90
CA ILE A 39 12.91 -7.59 -5.89
C ILE A 39 11.51 -7.84 -6.48
N VAL A 40 10.62 -6.84 -6.39
CA VAL A 40 9.28 -6.91 -6.99
C VAL A 40 9.15 -5.92 -8.13
N ARG A 41 8.94 -6.43 -9.34
CA ARG A 41 8.71 -5.68 -10.58
C ARG A 41 7.38 -6.09 -11.17
N GLY A 42 6.40 -5.18 -11.16
CA GLY A 42 5.02 -5.54 -11.39
C GLY A 42 4.35 -4.85 -12.57
N LEU A 43 3.27 -5.47 -13.05
CA LEU A 43 2.31 -4.88 -13.97
C LEU A 43 0.95 -4.76 -13.28
N TYR A 44 0.31 -3.60 -13.44
CA TYR A 44 -1.07 -3.41 -13.01
C TYR A 44 -2.06 -4.16 -13.91
N VAL A 45 -3.01 -4.81 -13.29
CA VAL A 45 -4.06 -5.59 -13.95
C VAL A 45 -5.42 -5.10 -13.46
N ASN A 46 -6.10 -4.31 -14.30
CA ASN A 46 -7.43 -3.85 -13.98
C ASN A 46 -8.44 -5.01 -13.96
N ARG A 47 -9.62 -4.76 -13.37
CA ARG A 47 -10.69 -5.76 -13.23
C ARG A 47 -11.01 -6.48 -14.54
N PHE A 48 -11.15 -5.76 -15.66
CA PHE A 48 -11.55 -6.34 -16.95
C PHE A 48 -10.45 -7.22 -17.54
N ALA A 49 -9.19 -6.81 -17.40
CA ALA A 49 -8.05 -7.62 -17.79
C ALA A 49 -7.97 -8.92 -16.98
N ALA A 50 -8.19 -8.83 -15.66
CA ALA A 50 -8.19 -9.97 -14.75
C ALA A 50 -9.32 -10.98 -15.04
N GLN A 51 -10.48 -10.52 -15.54
CA GLN A 51 -11.61 -11.36 -15.96
C GLN A 51 -11.39 -12.02 -17.33
N SER A 52 -10.41 -11.55 -18.11
CA SER A 52 -10.13 -12.05 -19.46
C SER A 52 -9.04 -13.10 -19.45
N THR A 53 -9.39 -14.38 -19.64
CA THR A 53 -8.43 -15.48 -19.76
C THR A 53 -7.39 -15.22 -20.85
N LYS A 54 -7.80 -14.65 -22.00
CA LYS A 54 -6.89 -14.27 -23.08
C LYS A 54 -5.87 -13.24 -22.61
N ARG A 55 -6.35 -12.17 -21.92
CA ARG A 55 -5.46 -11.11 -21.45
C ARG A 55 -4.51 -11.59 -20.35
N MET A 56 -5.01 -12.38 -19.41
CA MET A 56 -4.17 -12.98 -18.38
C MET A 56 -3.06 -13.86 -18.96
N LYS A 57 -3.36 -14.70 -19.95
CA LYS A 57 -2.31 -15.48 -20.65
C LYS A 57 -1.22 -14.56 -21.25
N GLN A 58 -1.62 -13.47 -21.91
CA GLN A 58 -0.64 -12.51 -22.47
C GLN A 58 0.23 -11.88 -21.40
N LEU A 59 -0.37 -11.46 -20.26
CA LEU A 59 0.39 -10.85 -19.15
C LEU A 59 1.33 -11.84 -18.47
N ILE A 60 0.94 -13.12 -18.35
CA ILE A 60 1.78 -14.19 -17.85
C ILE A 60 2.97 -14.43 -18.80
N THR A 61 2.72 -14.53 -20.13
CA THR A 61 3.81 -14.64 -21.11
C THR A 61 4.77 -13.45 -21.03
N MET A 62 4.26 -12.22 -20.88
CA MET A 62 5.12 -11.04 -20.69
C MET A 62 6.00 -11.15 -19.44
N ALA A 63 5.46 -11.68 -18.34
CA ALA A 63 6.23 -11.89 -17.12
C ALA A 63 7.30 -13.00 -17.31
N ASP A 64 6.96 -14.11 -17.99
CA ASP A 64 7.91 -15.19 -18.27
C ASP A 64 9.07 -14.75 -19.17
N GLU A 65 8.84 -13.79 -20.07
CA GLU A 65 9.82 -13.33 -21.06
C GLU A 65 10.63 -12.10 -20.61
N THR A 66 10.29 -11.51 -19.45
CA THR A 66 10.89 -10.26 -18.99
C THR A 66 11.27 -10.31 -17.49
N GLU A 67 11.77 -9.18 -17.00
CA GLU A 67 12.07 -8.96 -15.58
C GLU A 67 10.84 -8.79 -14.68
N VAL A 68 9.63 -8.85 -15.23
CA VAL A 68 8.37 -8.74 -14.47
C VAL A 68 8.15 -10.05 -13.70
N ASN A 69 7.90 -9.93 -12.39
CA ASN A 69 7.67 -11.07 -11.51
C ASN A 69 6.46 -10.89 -10.59
N ALA A 70 5.64 -9.87 -10.84
CA ALA A 70 4.43 -9.62 -10.07
C ALA A 70 3.29 -9.10 -10.94
N LEU A 71 2.06 -9.47 -10.61
CA LEU A 71 0.83 -8.89 -11.16
C LEU A 71 0.00 -8.27 -10.04
N ILE A 72 -0.28 -6.97 -10.15
CA ILE A 72 -1.07 -6.21 -9.18
C ILE A 72 -2.51 -6.18 -9.68
N ILE A 73 -3.35 -7.03 -9.07
CA ILE A 73 -4.69 -7.35 -9.57
C ILE A 73 -5.75 -6.62 -8.76
N ASP A 74 -6.63 -5.88 -9.44
CA ASP A 74 -7.80 -5.29 -8.79
C ASP A 74 -8.75 -6.38 -8.32
N ILE A 75 -8.83 -6.58 -7.00
CA ILE A 75 -9.83 -7.47 -6.39
C ILE A 75 -10.99 -6.69 -5.75
N LYS A 76 -10.80 -5.40 -5.49
CA LYS A 76 -11.85 -4.46 -5.10
C LYS A 76 -11.54 -3.08 -5.68
N ASP A 77 -12.46 -2.54 -6.46
CA ASP A 77 -12.37 -1.24 -7.11
C ASP A 77 -13.68 -0.44 -6.99
N GLU A 78 -13.86 0.60 -7.80
CA GLU A 78 -15.06 1.43 -7.81
C GLU A 78 -16.34 0.69 -8.22
N PHE A 79 -16.25 -0.51 -8.79
CA PHE A 79 -17.38 -1.38 -9.16
C PHE A 79 -17.70 -2.45 -8.10
N GLY A 80 -16.95 -2.49 -7.00
CA GLY A 80 -17.06 -3.47 -5.92
C GLY A 80 -16.05 -4.61 -6.02
N LEU A 81 -16.37 -5.77 -5.46
CA LEU A 81 -15.49 -6.93 -5.48
C LEU A 81 -15.32 -7.49 -6.90
N ASN A 82 -14.14 -8.03 -7.17
CA ASN A 82 -13.82 -8.74 -8.41
C ASN A 82 -13.70 -10.25 -8.20
N TYR A 83 -14.29 -10.76 -7.13
CA TYR A 83 -14.38 -12.17 -6.76
C TYR A 83 -15.65 -12.40 -5.93
N GLU A 84 -16.08 -13.66 -5.80
CA GLU A 84 -17.17 -14.04 -4.91
C GLU A 84 -16.61 -14.29 -3.52
N SER A 85 -17.07 -13.51 -2.54
CA SER A 85 -16.64 -13.65 -1.16
C SER A 85 -17.41 -14.74 -0.43
N SER A 86 -16.71 -15.53 0.37
CA SER A 86 -17.32 -16.52 1.28
C SER A 86 -17.78 -15.91 2.63
N ASP A 87 -17.31 -14.69 2.95
CA ASP A 87 -17.74 -13.94 4.13
C ASP A 87 -19.03 -13.14 3.81
N PRO A 88 -20.19 -13.46 4.43
CA PRO A 88 -21.44 -12.74 4.18
C PRO A 88 -21.35 -11.22 4.43
N LYS A 89 -20.52 -10.79 5.39
CA LYS A 89 -20.30 -9.36 5.69
C LYS A 89 -19.53 -8.66 4.57
N VAL A 90 -18.63 -9.36 3.91
CA VAL A 90 -17.88 -8.87 2.74
C VAL A 90 -18.78 -8.93 1.51
N GLN A 91 -19.46 -10.05 1.26
CA GLN A 91 -20.32 -10.28 0.10
C GLN A 91 -21.47 -9.27 0.01
N ARG A 92 -21.99 -8.79 1.13
CA ARG A 92 -23.02 -7.74 1.18
C ARG A 92 -22.61 -6.49 0.37
N ASN A 93 -21.31 -6.17 0.32
CA ASN A 93 -20.74 -5.00 -0.36
C ASN A 93 -20.11 -5.36 -1.70
N ALA A 94 -20.40 -6.52 -2.29
CA ALA A 94 -19.73 -6.99 -3.51
C ALA A 94 -20.06 -6.14 -4.76
N GLY A 95 -21.20 -5.48 -4.77
CA GLY A 95 -21.68 -4.79 -5.98
C GLY A 95 -22.36 -5.75 -6.95
N LYS A 96 -22.59 -5.27 -8.18
CA LYS A 96 -23.29 -6.00 -9.24
C LYS A 96 -22.42 -6.27 -10.47
N ALA A 97 -21.15 -5.86 -10.46
CA ALA A 97 -20.23 -6.06 -11.57
C ALA A 97 -19.80 -7.53 -11.67
N GLY A 98 -19.45 -7.97 -12.88
CA GLY A 98 -18.88 -9.30 -13.06
C GLY A 98 -17.57 -9.50 -12.29
N VAL A 99 -17.25 -10.75 -11.98
CA VAL A 99 -16.07 -11.14 -11.20
C VAL A 99 -15.16 -12.10 -11.97
N ILE A 100 -13.95 -12.34 -11.48
CA ILE A 100 -13.04 -13.37 -12.01
C ILE A 100 -13.70 -14.74 -11.77
N LYS A 101 -14.01 -15.48 -12.82
CA LYS A 101 -14.80 -16.73 -12.76
C LYS A 101 -14.15 -17.84 -11.95
N ASN A 102 -12.82 -17.94 -11.98
CA ASN A 102 -12.07 -18.95 -11.26
C ASN A 102 -10.78 -18.35 -10.72
N LEU A 103 -10.90 -17.53 -9.69
CA LEU A 103 -9.77 -16.86 -9.07
C LEU A 103 -8.75 -17.85 -8.47
N PRO A 104 -9.14 -18.95 -7.78
CA PRO A 104 -8.17 -19.91 -7.28
C PRO A 104 -7.29 -20.51 -8.39
N ALA A 105 -7.87 -20.96 -9.50
CA ALA A 105 -7.09 -21.52 -10.61
C ALA A 105 -6.18 -20.47 -11.28
N LEU A 106 -6.60 -19.21 -11.33
CA LEU A 106 -5.72 -18.12 -11.78
C LEU A 106 -4.51 -17.97 -10.86
N LEU A 107 -4.73 -17.95 -9.54
CA LEU A 107 -3.65 -17.81 -8.54
C LEU A 107 -2.70 -19.02 -8.57
N ASP A 108 -3.22 -20.24 -8.72
CA ASP A 108 -2.40 -21.45 -8.92
C ASP A 108 -1.53 -21.33 -10.19
N THR A 109 -2.11 -20.80 -11.27
CA THR A 109 -1.35 -20.55 -12.51
C THR A 109 -0.23 -19.56 -12.29
N LEU A 110 -0.51 -18.40 -11.65
CA LEU A 110 0.51 -17.40 -11.34
C LEU A 110 1.63 -17.98 -10.48
N LYS A 111 1.27 -18.77 -9.46
CA LYS A 111 2.22 -19.46 -8.61
C LYS A 111 3.11 -20.44 -9.39
N ALA A 112 2.54 -21.23 -10.32
CA ALA A 112 3.31 -22.15 -11.19
C ALA A 112 4.31 -21.42 -12.06
N HIS A 113 3.99 -20.20 -12.53
CA HIS A 113 4.87 -19.30 -13.27
C HIS A 113 5.79 -18.45 -12.37
N LYS A 114 5.78 -18.67 -11.06
CA LYS A 114 6.58 -17.90 -10.06
C LYS A 114 6.26 -16.39 -10.08
N ILE A 115 5.05 -16.03 -10.42
CA ILE A 115 4.56 -14.64 -10.46
C ILE A 115 3.86 -14.34 -9.13
N LEU A 116 4.33 -13.32 -8.43
CA LEU A 116 3.69 -12.83 -7.21
C LEU A 116 2.34 -12.20 -7.56
N ALA A 117 1.25 -12.77 -7.02
CA ALA A 117 -0.05 -12.15 -7.08
C ALA A 117 -0.20 -11.13 -5.93
N VAL A 118 -0.43 -9.85 -6.28
CA VAL A 118 -0.67 -8.75 -5.33
C VAL A 118 -2.14 -8.36 -5.40
N ALA A 119 -2.84 -8.42 -4.27
CA ALA A 119 -4.24 -8.01 -4.17
C ALA A 119 -4.35 -6.50 -4.00
N ARG A 120 -4.80 -5.78 -5.05
CA ARG A 120 -5.07 -4.35 -4.93
C ARG A 120 -6.51 -4.09 -4.49
N ILE A 121 -6.66 -3.28 -3.45
CA ILE A 121 -7.91 -2.96 -2.78
C ILE A 121 -8.09 -1.44 -2.72
N VAL A 122 -9.06 -0.91 -3.43
CA VAL A 122 -9.51 0.49 -3.30
C VAL A 122 -10.27 0.66 -2.00
N VAL A 123 -9.82 1.55 -1.10
CA VAL A 123 -10.34 1.62 0.27
C VAL A 123 -11.44 2.66 0.40
N PHE A 124 -11.14 3.95 0.26
CA PHE A 124 -12.10 5.01 0.62
C PHE A 124 -12.88 5.59 -0.56
N LYS A 125 -12.43 5.42 -1.80
CA LYS A 125 -13.20 5.77 -2.99
C LYS A 125 -14.11 4.60 -3.40
N ASP A 126 -15.17 4.37 -2.65
CA ASP A 126 -16.02 3.21 -2.79
C ASP A 126 -17.50 3.57 -2.80
N SER A 127 -18.01 3.81 -4.01
CA SER A 127 -19.43 4.15 -4.22
C SER A 127 -20.38 2.95 -4.02
N VAL A 128 -19.88 1.73 -4.09
CA VAL A 128 -20.69 0.52 -3.89
C VAL A 128 -21.00 0.36 -2.41
N THR A 129 -19.95 0.34 -1.59
CA THR A 129 -20.09 0.24 -0.13
C THR A 129 -20.86 1.43 0.44
N ALA A 130 -20.64 2.65 -0.08
CA ALA A 130 -21.38 3.84 0.31
C ALA A 130 -22.90 3.72 0.09
N ARG A 131 -23.33 3.12 -1.04
CA ARG A 131 -24.77 2.91 -1.30
C ARG A 131 -25.40 1.83 -0.42
N VAL A 132 -24.62 0.84 -0.04
CA VAL A 132 -25.09 -0.27 0.82
C VAL A 132 -25.16 0.16 2.29
N ASN A 133 -24.25 1.05 2.70
CA ASN A 133 -24.14 1.55 4.08
C ASN A 133 -24.13 3.10 4.07
N PRO A 134 -25.29 3.74 3.88
CA PRO A 134 -25.36 5.21 3.77
C PRO A 134 -24.81 5.93 5.00
N GLU A 135 -24.81 5.31 6.16
CA GLU A 135 -24.23 5.83 7.40
C GLU A 135 -22.69 5.93 7.38
N TRP A 136 -22.06 5.28 6.42
CA TRP A 136 -20.59 5.32 6.24
C TRP A 136 -20.13 6.42 5.28
N ASP A 137 -21.06 7.19 4.70
CA ASP A 137 -20.76 8.20 3.70
C ASP A 137 -20.10 9.45 4.28
N ILE A 138 -19.31 10.12 3.43
CA ILE A 138 -18.98 11.53 3.61
C ILE A 138 -20.26 12.35 3.32
N ARG A 139 -20.54 13.36 4.15
CA ARG A 139 -21.74 14.18 4.07
C ARG A 139 -21.43 15.60 3.62
N LYS A 140 -22.48 16.31 3.17
CA LYS A 140 -22.50 17.77 3.06
C LYS A 140 -23.04 18.38 4.36
N ALA A 141 -22.98 19.70 4.48
CA ALA A 141 -23.52 20.43 5.64
C ALA A 141 -25.03 20.19 5.86
N ASP A 142 -25.79 19.94 4.78
CA ASP A 142 -27.23 19.64 4.82
C ASP A 142 -27.54 18.17 5.19
N GLY A 143 -26.51 17.37 5.48
CA GLY A 143 -26.63 15.95 5.81
C GLY A 143 -26.77 15.02 4.58
N SER A 144 -26.90 15.53 3.38
CA SER A 144 -26.98 14.72 2.17
C SER A 144 -25.59 14.13 1.79
N PRO A 145 -25.53 13.02 1.02
CA PRO A 145 -24.26 12.41 0.62
C PRO A 145 -23.39 13.36 -0.21
N TRP A 146 -22.12 13.44 0.15
CA TRP A 146 -21.14 14.19 -0.63
C TRP A 146 -20.66 13.39 -1.85
N ARG A 147 -20.38 14.08 -2.96
CA ARG A 147 -19.88 13.49 -4.20
C ARG A 147 -18.69 14.25 -4.74
N ASP A 148 -17.75 13.53 -5.31
CA ASP A 148 -16.61 14.11 -6.00
C ASP A 148 -16.99 14.73 -7.37
N LYS A 149 -16.00 15.32 -8.08
CA LYS A 149 -16.20 15.94 -9.41
C LYS A 149 -16.76 15.00 -10.48
N LYS A 150 -16.62 13.67 -10.28
CA LYS A 150 -17.16 12.65 -11.18
C LYS A 150 -18.51 12.12 -10.71
N GLY A 151 -19.10 12.71 -9.68
CA GLY A 151 -20.36 12.27 -9.08
C GLY A 151 -20.24 11.00 -8.23
N MET A 152 -19.02 10.53 -7.94
CA MET A 152 -18.79 9.32 -7.16
C MET A 152 -18.99 9.58 -5.66
N LEU A 153 -19.61 8.63 -4.98
CA LEU A 153 -19.67 8.60 -3.53
C LEU A 153 -18.33 8.12 -2.96
N TRP A 154 -18.01 8.60 -1.78
CA TRP A 154 -16.87 8.17 -1.01
C TRP A 154 -17.34 7.77 0.39
N VAL A 155 -16.73 6.73 0.93
CA VAL A 155 -16.91 6.34 2.32
C VAL A 155 -16.00 7.16 3.21
N ASN A 156 -16.45 7.40 4.44
CA ASN A 156 -15.77 8.24 5.43
C ASN A 156 -14.53 7.53 6.00
N PRO A 157 -13.31 8.05 5.79
CA PRO A 157 -12.09 7.42 6.29
C PRO A 157 -11.98 7.32 7.82
N TYR A 158 -12.82 8.01 8.58
CA TYR A 158 -12.87 7.88 10.04
C TYR A 158 -13.75 6.71 10.53
N ASN A 159 -14.54 6.08 9.65
CA ASN A 159 -15.44 5.00 10.04
C ASN A 159 -14.65 3.70 10.28
N ARG A 160 -14.71 3.18 11.53
CA ARG A 160 -13.94 2.00 11.97
C ARG A 160 -14.55 0.67 11.46
N ASP A 161 -15.86 0.61 11.24
CA ASP A 161 -16.51 -0.58 10.66
C ASP A 161 -16.12 -0.76 9.20
N LEU A 162 -15.98 0.34 8.47
CA LEU A 162 -15.42 0.34 7.12
C LEU A 162 -13.97 -0.18 7.09
N TRP A 163 -13.17 0.15 8.12
CA TRP A 163 -11.81 -0.38 8.24
C TRP A 163 -11.81 -1.89 8.36
N ASP A 164 -12.64 -2.44 9.26
CA ASP A 164 -12.76 -3.90 9.44
C ASP A 164 -13.21 -4.57 8.14
N TYR A 165 -14.18 -4.00 7.43
CA TYR A 165 -14.63 -4.50 6.13
C TYR A 165 -13.46 -4.63 5.13
N ASN A 166 -12.69 -3.55 4.90
CA ASN A 166 -11.58 -3.59 3.94
C ASN A 166 -10.46 -4.54 4.37
N ILE A 167 -10.19 -4.66 5.66
CA ILE A 167 -9.19 -5.60 6.17
C ILE A 167 -9.68 -7.05 6.03
N ARG A 168 -10.98 -7.35 6.21
CA ARG A 168 -11.58 -8.67 5.91
C ARG A 168 -11.42 -9.04 4.44
N VAL A 169 -11.66 -8.10 3.52
CA VAL A 169 -11.39 -8.31 2.08
C VAL A 169 -9.93 -8.70 1.86
N ALA A 170 -9.00 -8.02 2.52
CA ALA A 170 -7.57 -8.31 2.42
C ALA A 170 -7.21 -9.70 3.01
N GLU A 171 -7.74 -10.04 4.17
CA GLU A 171 -7.53 -11.36 4.81
C GLU A 171 -8.08 -12.50 3.94
N GLU A 172 -9.24 -12.30 3.32
CA GLU A 172 -9.82 -13.28 2.41
C GLU A 172 -8.96 -13.44 1.15
N ALA A 173 -8.46 -12.35 0.57
CA ALA A 173 -7.53 -12.39 -0.56
C ALA A 173 -6.28 -13.21 -0.24
N VAL A 174 -5.69 -13.04 0.94
CA VAL A 174 -4.53 -13.84 1.39
C VAL A 174 -4.88 -15.30 1.49
N LYS A 175 -6.05 -15.65 2.06
CA LYS A 175 -6.52 -17.04 2.16
C LYS A 175 -6.76 -17.69 0.79
N LEU A 176 -7.13 -16.89 -0.22
CA LEU A 176 -7.28 -17.34 -1.60
C LEU A 176 -5.94 -17.58 -2.32
N GLY A 177 -4.81 -17.04 -1.81
CA GLY A 177 -3.48 -17.29 -2.33
C GLY A 177 -2.72 -16.07 -2.81
N PHE A 178 -3.20 -14.83 -2.56
CA PHE A 178 -2.39 -13.64 -2.81
C PHE A 178 -1.22 -13.56 -1.82
N GLY A 179 -0.04 -13.24 -2.34
CA GLY A 179 1.19 -13.16 -1.55
C GLY A 179 1.50 -11.78 -0.97
N GLU A 180 0.77 -10.75 -1.39
CA GLU A 180 0.90 -9.36 -0.89
C GLU A 180 -0.44 -8.63 -1.01
N VAL A 181 -0.70 -7.68 -0.10
CA VAL A 181 -1.87 -6.79 -0.15
C VAL A 181 -1.44 -5.36 -0.36
N GLN A 182 -2.08 -4.69 -1.32
CA GLN A 182 -1.83 -3.31 -1.67
C GLN A 182 -3.12 -2.49 -1.54
N PHE A 183 -3.10 -1.52 -0.64
CA PHE A 183 -4.22 -0.62 -0.41
C PHE A 183 -4.05 0.66 -1.23
N ASP A 184 -5.03 0.96 -2.08
CA ASP A 184 -5.11 2.21 -2.82
C ASP A 184 -6.25 3.09 -2.33
N TYR A 185 -6.22 4.37 -2.72
CA TYR A 185 -7.14 5.39 -2.20
C TYR A 185 -7.15 5.47 -0.68
N ILE A 186 -5.97 5.27 -0.05
CA ILE A 186 -5.71 5.56 1.36
C ILE A 186 -5.55 7.07 1.52
N ARG A 187 -6.64 7.77 1.34
CA ARG A 187 -6.70 9.23 1.37
C ARG A 187 -8.12 9.74 1.46
N PHE A 188 -8.26 10.97 1.90
CA PHE A 188 -9.49 11.72 1.81
C PHE A 188 -9.68 12.25 0.38
N PRO A 189 -10.92 12.54 -0.05
CA PRO A 189 -11.12 13.19 -1.34
C PRO A 189 -10.57 14.62 -1.34
N GLU A 190 -10.15 15.08 -2.52
CA GLU A 190 -9.63 16.44 -2.69
C GLU A 190 -10.72 17.49 -2.38
N PRO A 191 -10.41 18.52 -1.54
CA PRO A 191 -11.36 19.56 -1.18
C PRO A 191 -11.37 20.69 -2.23
N TYR A 192 -11.87 20.41 -3.42
CA TYR A 192 -11.97 21.42 -4.47
C TYR A 192 -12.94 22.53 -4.09
N LYS A 193 -12.55 23.80 -4.28
CA LYS A 193 -13.40 24.99 -4.03
C LYS A 193 -14.74 24.98 -4.79
N SER A 194 -14.80 24.23 -5.90
CA SER A 194 -16.03 24.07 -6.72
C SER A 194 -16.99 23.01 -6.20
N LEU A 195 -16.65 22.30 -5.13
CA LEU A 195 -17.48 21.27 -4.50
C LEU A 195 -17.97 21.73 -3.13
N PRO A 196 -19.11 21.23 -2.66
CA PRO A 196 -19.57 21.45 -1.29
C PRO A 196 -18.52 21.03 -0.26
N GLN A 197 -18.54 21.68 0.90
CA GLN A 197 -17.69 21.28 2.02
C GLN A 197 -17.96 19.84 2.43
N GLN A 198 -16.86 19.10 2.68
CA GLN A 198 -16.88 17.74 3.19
C GLN A 198 -17.13 17.75 4.71
N VAL A 199 -18.10 16.98 5.15
CA VAL A 199 -18.39 16.73 6.57
C VAL A 199 -18.12 15.26 6.86
N PHE A 200 -17.35 14.98 7.89
CA PHE A 200 -16.93 13.65 8.30
C PHE A 200 -17.57 13.31 9.67
N PRO A 201 -18.74 12.64 9.68
CA PRO A 201 -19.34 12.20 10.94
C PRO A 201 -18.38 11.34 11.76
N GLY A 202 -18.33 11.56 13.08
CA GLY A 202 -17.47 10.78 13.97
C GLY A 202 -15.97 11.05 13.85
N SER A 203 -15.55 12.10 13.16
CA SER A 203 -14.12 12.47 13.05
C SER A 203 -13.49 12.88 14.39
N ASN A 204 -14.29 13.38 15.33
CA ASN A 204 -13.85 13.83 16.66
C ASN A 204 -12.59 14.74 16.61
N ASN A 205 -12.46 15.53 15.53
CA ASN A 205 -11.30 16.37 15.25
C ASN A 205 -9.96 15.60 15.13
N GLU A 206 -10.00 14.28 14.91
CA GLU A 206 -8.80 13.50 14.63
C GLU A 206 -8.12 14.02 13.34
N PRO A 207 -6.81 14.33 13.33
CA PRO A 207 -6.13 14.76 12.12
C PRO A 207 -6.16 13.67 11.04
N LYS A 208 -6.42 14.06 9.79
CA LYS A 208 -6.48 13.12 8.65
C LYS A 208 -5.27 12.18 8.55
N PRO A 209 -4.00 12.63 8.69
CA PRO A 209 -2.85 11.73 8.61
C PRO A 209 -2.81 10.70 9.75
N VAL A 210 -3.33 11.05 10.92
CA VAL A 210 -3.40 10.15 12.08
C VAL A 210 -4.39 9.02 11.81
N ALA A 211 -5.58 9.34 11.28
CA ALA A 211 -6.58 8.34 10.90
C ALA A 211 -6.06 7.36 9.83
N LEU A 212 -5.39 7.87 8.78
CA LEU A 212 -4.82 7.02 7.73
C LEU A 212 -3.71 6.10 8.28
N ALA A 213 -2.82 6.64 9.11
CA ALA A 213 -1.77 5.86 9.77
C ALA A 213 -2.35 4.79 10.70
N ALA A 214 -3.41 5.12 11.46
CA ALA A 214 -4.08 4.17 12.34
C ALA A 214 -4.75 3.02 11.55
N TYR A 215 -5.39 3.32 10.42
CA TYR A 215 -5.91 2.28 9.51
C TYR A 215 -4.81 1.32 9.05
N LEU A 216 -3.70 1.85 8.53
CA LEU A 216 -2.59 1.03 8.03
C LEU A 216 -1.89 0.24 9.14
N THR A 217 -1.78 0.82 10.34
CA THR A 217 -1.27 0.12 11.53
C THR A 217 -2.13 -1.09 11.86
N LEU A 218 -3.46 -0.93 11.88
CA LEU A 218 -4.39 -2.02 12.14
C LEU A 218 -4.33 -3.09 11.03
N ALA A 219 -4.33 -2.67 9.78
CA ALA A 219 -4.24 -3.58 8.64
C ALA A 219 -2.95 -4.39 8.68
N ARG A 220 -1.80 -3.74 8.88
CA ARG A 220 -0.50 -4.40 9.00
C ARG A 220 -0.46 -5.38 10.17
N ALA A 221 -0.99 -5.02 11.34
CA ALA A 221 -1.04 -5.89 12.50
C ALA A 221 -1.87 -7.17 12.26
N ARG A 222 -2.92 -7.10 11.43
CA ARG A 222 -3.74 -8.26 11.06
C ARG A 222 -3.08 -9.10 9.95
N LEU A 223 -2.58 -8.46 8.89
CA LEU A 223 -2.01 -9.14 7.72
C LEU A 223 -0.64 -9.78 8.01
N SER A 224 0.17 -9.19 8.88
CA SER A 224 1.45 -9.79 9.30
C SER A 224 1.28 -11.15 9.99
N LYS A 225 0.15 -11.37 10.68
CA LYS A 225 -0.18 -12.69 11.26
C LYS A 225 -0.44 -13.76 10.20
N LEU A 226 -0.77 -13.33 8.98
CA LEU A 226 -0.96 -14.20 7.81
C LEU A 226 0.32 -14.33 6.97
N GLY A 227 1.43 -13.72 7.40
CA GLY A 227 2.73 -13.81 6.74
C GLY A 227 2.85 -12.99 5.46
N VAL A 228 2.00 -11.98 5.22
CA VAL A 228 2.03 -11.14 4.01
C VAL A 228 2.34 -9.69 4.34
N ARG A 229 2.96 -9.01 3.36
CA ARG A 229 3.27 -7.58 3.46
C ARG A 229 2.03 -6.72 3.22
N THR A 230 1.97 -5.60 3.93
CA THR A 230 0.98 -4.52 3.75
C THR A 230 1.62 -3.37 3.03
N THR A 231 1.13 -3.06 1.84
CA THR A 231 1.65 -1.97 1.01
C THR A 231 0.56 -0.94 0.74
N ALA A 232 0.93 0.31 0.44
CA ALA A 232 -0.04 1.39 0.24
C ALA A 232 0.38 2.34 -0.86
N ASP A 233 -0.61 2.71 -1.70
CA ASP A 233 -0.46 3.68 -2.77
C ASP A 233 -0.61 5.11 -2.22
N ILE A 234 0.28 5.99 -2.64
CA ILE A 234 0.27 7.40 -2.24
C ILE A 234 0.51 8.30 -3.45
N PHE A 235 0.09 9.55 -3.37
CA PHE A 235 0.45 10.52 -4.40
C PHE A 235 1.97 10.72 -4.49
N GLY A 236 2.47 10.82 -5.72
CA GLY A 236 3.89 11.08 -5.96
C GLY A 236 4.42 12.33 -5.26
N LEU A 237 3.60 13.39 -5.13
CA LEU A 237 3.94 14.61 -4.41
C LEU A 237 4.25 14.40 -2.92
N VAL A 238 3.71 13.37 -2.29
CA VAL A 238 3.98 13.05 -0.88
C VAL A 238 5.46 12.80 -0.63
N THR A 239 6.21 12.35 -1.63
CA THR A 239 7.66 12.11 -1.51
C THR A 239 8.46 13.40 -1.26
N THR A 240 7.99 14.54 -1.78
CA THR A 240 8.75 15.80 -1.85
C THR A 240 8.15 16.94 -1.02
N VAL A 241 6.85 16.90 -0.76
CA VAL A 241 6.16 17.95 0.03
C VAL A 241 6.35 17.64 1.53
N PRO A 242 6.82 18.60 2.33
CA PRO A 242 6.89 18.43 3.79
C PRO A 242 5.50 18.46 4.41
N GLY A 243 5.27 17.62 5.42
CA GLY A 243 3.99 17.51 6.11
C GLY A 243 2.90 16.84 5.29
N ALA A 244 1.65 17.03 5.69
CA ALA A 244 0.49 16.38 5.11
C ALA A 244 -0.05 17.14 3.89
N LEU A 245 -0.41 16.42 2.83
CA LEU A 245 -1.29 16.94 1.80
C LEU A 245 -2.73 17.09 2.34
N GLU A 246 -3.55 17.95 1.72
CA GLU A 246 -4.96 18.17 2.11
C GLU A 246 -5.80 16.88 2.13
N VAL A 247 -5.38 15.87 1.35
CA VAL A 247 -5.96 14.53 1.33
C VAL A 247 -5.52 13.63 2.50
N GLY A 248 -4.69 14.14 3.41
CA GLY A 248 -4.25 13.45 4.63
C GLY A 248 -3.01 12.58 4.47
N GLN A 249 -2.44 12.47 3.28
CA GLN A 249 -1.22 11.69 3.10
C GLN A 249 0.01 12.47 3.57
N GLU A 250 0.78 11.87 4.49
CA GLU A 250 2.01 12.41 5.06
C GLU A 250 3.06 11.29 5.16
N TRP A 251 4.25 11.52 4.58
CA TRP A 251 5.30 10.48 4.50
C TRP A 251 5.68 9.94 5.86
N GLU A 252 5.98 10.82 6.80
CA GLU A 252 6.47 10.50 8.14
C GLU A 252 5.44 9.75 9.01
N LYS A 253 4.16 9.83 8.65
CA LYS A 253 3.09 9.07 9.31
C LYS A 253 2.85 7.71 8.67
N LEU A 254 2.97 7.61 7.33
CA LEU A 254 2.59 6.41 6.60
C LEU A 254 3.78 5.43 6.42
N ALA A 255 5.00 5.92 6.20
CA ALA A 255 6.16 5.06 5.96
C ALA A 255 6.49 4.12 7.15
N PRO A 256 6.42 4.53 8.42
CA PRO A 256 6.71 3.63 9.55
C PRO A 256 5.67 2.51 9.73
N VAL A 257 4.43 2.72 9.28
CA VAL A 257 3.30 1.81 9.54
C VAL A 257 2.95 0.90 8.36
N THR A 258 3.68 1.01 7.25
CA THR A 258 3.57 0.13 6.07
C THR A 258 4.85 -0.65 5.85
N ASP A 259 4.79 -1.75 5.10
CA ASP A 259 6.00 -2.48 4.70
C ASP A 259 6.65 -1.82 3.47
N VAL A 260 5.84 -1.36 2.51
CA VAL A 260 6.30 -0.63 1.32
C VAL A 260 5.29 0.46 0.97
N LEU A 261 5.78 1.67 0.69
CA LEU A 261 4.98 2.73 0.06
C LEU A 261 5.18 2.73 -1.46
N LEU A 262 4.08 2.91 -2.18
CA LEU A 262 4.06 2.96 -3.64
C LEU A 262 3.66 4.37 -4.12
N PRO A 263 4.61 5.31 -4.21
CA PRO A 263 4.31 6.64 -4.72
C PRO A 263 3.99 6.60 -6.23
N MET A 264 2.91 7.25 -6.63
CA MET A 264 2.49 7.40 -8.03
C MET A 264 3.28 8.53 -8.70
N VAL A 265 4.49 8.22 -9.16
CA VAL A 265 5.42 9.21 -9.75
C VAL A 265 5.28 9.28 -11.27
N TYR A 266 4.09 9.58 -11.74
CA TYR A 266 3.82 9.74 -13.18
C TYR A 266 4.29 11.12 -13.67
N PRO A 267 5.32 11.22 -14.55
CA PRO A 267 5.85 12.53 -14.97
C PRO A 267 4.80 13.46 -15.57
N SER A 268 3.79 12.92 -16.26
CA SER A 268 2.69 13.70 -16.82
C SER A 268 1.76 14.36 -15.79
N HIS A 269 1.83 13.93 -14.53
CA HIS A 269 1.00 14.46 -13.43
C HIS A 269 1.68 15.56 -12.62
N TYR A 270 2.96 15.85 -12.92
CA TYR A 270 3.67 16.97 -12.32
C TYR A 270 3.48 18.22 -13.18
N PRO A 271 3.05 19.34 -12.59
CA PRO A 271 2.92 20.61 -13.32
C PRO A 271 4.23 21.08 -13.94
N PRO A 272 4.19 21.83 -15.06
CA PRO A 272 5.38 22.50 -15.59
C PRO A 272 6.12 23.28 -14.51
N GLY A 273 7.45 23.20 -14.50
CA GLY A 273 8.30 23.85 -13.50
C GLY A 273 8.49 23.03 -12.21
N SER A 274 7.80 21.91 -12.00
CA SER A 274 8.05 21.02 -10.85
C SER A 274 9.52 20.61 -10.83
N PHE A 275 10.15 20.67 -9.65
CA PHE A 275 11.57 20.35 -9.45
C PHE A 275 12.54 21.16 -10.32
N ASN A 276 12.16 22.37 -10.74
CA ASN A 276 12.87 23.19 -11.72
C ASN A 276 13.02 22.49 -13.09
N ILE A 277 12.14 21.56 -13.43
CA ILE A 277 12.05 20.91 -14.73
C ILE A 277 10.97 21.63 -15.55
N PRO A 278 11.30 22.30 -16.66
CA PRO A 278 10.30 23.04 -17.46
C PRO A 278 9.12 22.16 -17.91
N ARG A 279 9.39 20.93 -18.31
CA ARG A 279 8.39 19.95 -18.76
C ARG A 279 8.67 18.57 -18.15
N PRO A 280 8.15 18.27 -16.94
CA PRO A 280 8.41 16.99 -16.26
C PRO A 280 8.08 15.76 -17.12
N ASN A 281 6.99 15.81 -17.91
CA ASN A 281 6.61 14.72 -18.81
C ASN A 281 7.64 14.44 -19.92
N ALA A 282 8.49 15.42 -20.27
CA ALA A 282 9.55 15.27 -21.27
C ALA A 282 10.92 14.91 -20.65
N ASP A 283 11.01 14.80 -19.33
CA ASP A 283 12.22 14.41 -18.61
C ASP A 283 11.85 13.39 -17.51
N PRO A 284 11.42 12.17 -17.91
CA PRO A 284 10.94 11.18 -16.99
C PRO A 284 12.02 10.69 -16.01
N TYR A 285 13.27 10.57 -16.47
CA TYR A 285 14.37 10.19 -15.58
C TYR A 285 14.51 11.16 -14.41
N LYS A 286 14.67 12.46 -14.70
CA LYS A 286 14.91 13.47 -13.67
C LYS A 286 13.73 13.62 -12.73
N THR A 287 12.51 13.57 -13.27
CA THR A 287 11.26 13.70 -12.50
C THR A 287 11.14 12.56 -11.50
N VAL A 288 11.33 11.31 -11.96
CA VAL A 288 11.23 10.11 -11.10
C VAL A 288 12.38 10.05 -10.10
N ASN A 289 13.61 10.33 -10.57
CA ASN A 289 14.81 10.27 -9.71
C ASN A 289 14.70 11.23 -8.52
N ILE A 290 14.33 12.49 -8.74
CA ILE A 290 14.19 13.48 -7.66
C ILE A 290 13.12 13.02 -6.65
N ALA A 291 11.97 12.53 -7.11
CA ALA A 291 10.90 12.08 -6.24
C ALA A 291 11.34 10.89 -5.37
N ILE A 292 11.99 9.88 -5.97
CA ILE A 292 12.37 8.65 -5.26
C ILE A 292 13.62 8.85 -4.39
N ALA A 293 14.60 9.64 -4.84
CA ALA A 293 15.74 10.03 -4.02
C ALA A 293 15.29 10.78 -2.75
N LYS A 294 14.28 11.66 -2.88
CA LYS A 294 13.72 12.38 -1.73
C LYS A 294 12.99 11.44 -0.77
N ALA A 295 12.26 10.44 -1.30
CA ALA A 295 11.66 9.39 -0.49
C ALA A 295 12.73 8.59 0.27
N HIS A 296 13.86 8.27 -0.37
CA HIS A 296 14.99 7.59 0.23
C HIS A 296 15.59 8.41 1.39
N ASP A 297 15.86 9.71 1.18
CA ASP A 297 16.34 10.62 2.22
C ASP A 297 15.42 10.67 3.44
N ARG A 298 14.09 10.70 3.20
CA ARG A 298 13.10 10.72 4.29
C ARG A 298 13.08 9.40 5.04
N ASN A 299 13.17 8.26 4.36
CA ASN A 299 13.30 6.96 5.00
C ASN A 299 14.55 6.87 5.86
N ASN A 300 15.71 7.33 5.36
CA ASN A 300 16.96 7.35 6.13
C ASN A 300 16.83 8.17 7.42
N LYS A 301 16.17 9.33 7.37
CA LYS A 301 15.88 10.16 8.54
C LYS A 301 14.98 9.47 9.57
N LEU A 302 14.09 8.57 9.11
CA LEU A 302 13.21 7.78 9.95
C LEU A 302 13.85 6.46 10.42
N GLY A 303 15.09 6.16 10.01
CA GLY A 303 15.77 4.90 10.30
C GLY A 303 15.17 3.70 9.55
N LEU A 304 14.44 3.94 8.47
CA LEU A 304 13.82 2.90 7.66
C LEU A 304 14.76 2.47 6.53
N THR A 305 15.11 1.19 6.48
CA THR A 305 16.04 0.61 5.52
C THR A 305 15.39 -0.45 4.62
N GLY A 306 16.09 -0.89 3.58
CA GLY A 306 15.63 -1.93 2.64
C GLY A 306 14.67 -1.41 1.55
N GLU A 307 13.98 -2.31 0.88
CA GLU A 307 13.04 -2.04 -0.23
C GLU A 307 11.70 -1.51 0.28
N ARG A 308 11.72 -0.30 0.87
CA ARG A 308 10.55 0.35 1.49
C ARG A 308 9.77 1.25 0.52
N VAL A 309 10.27 1.41 -0.69
CA VAL A 309 9.66 2.24 -1.75
C VAL A 309 9.60 1.44 -3.04
N ARG A 310 8.43 1.38 -3.65
CA ARG A 310 8.18 0.73 -4.94
C ARG A 310 7.30 1.63 -5.78
N PRO A 311 7.87 2.57 -6.57
CA PRO A 311 7.05 3.54 -7.29
C PRO A 311 6.18 2.89 -8.36
N TRP A 312 5.02 3.50 -8.57
CA TRP A 312 4.25 3.36 -9.78
C TRP A 312 4.88 4.21 -10.88
N LEU A 313 5.21 3.60 -12.00
CA LEU A 313 5.81 4.23 -13.18
C LEU A 313 4.79 4.35 -14.31
N GLN A 314 4.92 5.39 -15.10
CA GLN A 314 4.00 5.71 -16.19
C GLN A 314 4.26 4.85 -17.41
N ALA A 315 3.33 3.94 -17.72
CA ALA A 315 3.31 3.14 -18.95
C ALA A 315 2.10 3.54 -19.83
N PHE A 316 1.90 4.82 -20.03
CA PHE A 316 0.83 5.39 -20.86
C PHE A 316 1.23 6.76 -21.39
N THR A 317 0.61 7.19 -22.48
CA THR A 317 0.81 8.54 -23.03
C THR A 317 -0.27 9.49 -22.52
N LEU A 318 0.14 10.60 -21.91
CA LEU A 318 -0.69 11.74 -21.58
C LEU A 318 0.05 13.01 -21.95
N GLY A 319 -0.42 13.73 -22.98
CA GLY A 319 0.28 14.88 -23.53
C GLY A 319 1.49 14.48 -24.40
N LYS A 320 2.51 15.33 -24.45
CA LYS A 320 3.74 15.11 -25.24
C LYS A 320 4.97 15.11 -24.32
N PRO A 321 6.01 14.32 -24.64
CA PRO A 321 6.10 13.34 -25.74
C PRO A 321 5.22 12.10 -25.54
N PRO A 322 4.96 11.31 -26.59
CA PRO A 322 4.39 9.99 -26.42
C PRO A 322 5.38 9.09 -25.67
N TYR A 323 4.85 8.19 -24.82
CA TYR A 323 5.67 7.27 -24.04
C TYR A 323 5.80 5.91 -24.75
N GLY A 324 7.00 5.36 -24.72
CA GLY A 324 7.36 4.07 -25.28
C GLY A 324 8.43 3.38 -24.43
N ALA A 325 9.23 2.55 -25.08
CA ALA A 325 10.27 1.75 -24.44
C ALA A 325 11.36 2.61 -23.76
N GLU A 326 11.73 3.75 -24.37
CA GLU A 326 12.80 4.59 -23.82
C GLU A 326 12.38 5.28 -22.52
N GLU A 327 11.17 5.83 -22.45
CA GLU A 327 10.65 6.45 -21.24
C GLU A 327 10.50 5.42 -20.10
N ILE A 328 10.24 4.13 -20.41
CA ILE A 328 10.28 3.06 -19.41
C ILE A 328 11.70 2.82 -18.92
N ARG A 329 12.71 2.74 -19.82
CA ARG A 329 14.13 2.58 -19.42
C ARG A 329 14.57 3.73 -18.52
N GLU A 330 14.25 4.97 -18.88
CA GLU A 330 14.61 6.16 -18.11
C GLU A 330 13.99 6.15 -16.71
N GLN A 331 12.70 5.83 -16.58
CA GLN A 331 12.04 5.75 -15.29
C GLN A 331 12.63 4.64 -14.42
N LYS A 332 12.88 3.44 -14.98
CA LYS A 332 13.53 2.33 -14.25
C LYS A 332 14.92 2.72 -13.76
N ARG A 333 15.75 3.30 -14.65
CA ARG A 333 17.10 3.78 -14.29
C ARG A 333 17.04 4.80 -13.15
N ALA A 334 16.06 5.70 -13.18
CA ALA A 334 15.85 6.69 -12.12
C ALA A 334 15.59 6.04 -10.75
N VAL A 335 14.82 4.95 -10.71
CA VAL A 335 14.56 4.18 -9.48
C VAL A 335 15.85 3.51 -8.98
N TYR A 336 16.61 2.87 -9.88
CA TYR A 336 17.87 2.20 -9.54
C TYR A 336 18.92 3.17 -9.01
N ASP A 337 19.05 4.34 -9.66
CA ASP A 337 19.98 5.40 -9.25
C ASP A 337 19.56 6.05 -7.90
N ALA A 338 18.28 5.96 -7.54
CA ALA A 338 17.77 6.38 -6.24
C ALA A 338 17.85 5.29 -5.14
N GLY A 339 18.51 4.14 -5.43
CA GLY A 339 18.81 3.11 -4.43
C GLY A 339 17.72 2.05 -4.22
N TYR A 340 16.76 1.90 -5.14
CA TYR A 340 15.71 0.88 -5.10
C TYR A 340 15.69 0.00 -6.35
N ASP A 341 15.18 -1.22 -6.22
CA ASP A 341 15.07 -2.19 -7.33
C ASP A 341 13.64 -2.44 -7.80
N GLY A 342 12.67 -2.25 -6.89
CA GLY A 342 11.27 -2.54 -7.14
C GLY A 342 10.53 -1.39 -7.82
N TRP A 343 9.60 -1.72 -8.71
CA TRP A 343 8.69 -0.79 -9.37
C TRP A 343 7.44 -1.50 -9.90
N VAL A 344 6.41 -0.73 -10.21
CA VAL A 344 5.20 -1.22 -10.88
C VAL A 344 4.87 -0.33 -12.07
N LEU A 345 4.64 -0.92 -13.25
CA LEU A 345 4.14 -0.19 -14.40
C LEU A 345 2.61 -0.05 -14.31
N TRP A 346 2.12 1.17 -14.47
CA TRP A 346 0.70 1.44 -14.54
C TRP A 346 0.25 1.84 -15.95
N HIS A 347 -0.73 1.10 -16.48
CA HIS A 347 -1.45 1.43 -17.70
C HIS A 347 -2.95 1.24 -17.45
N PRO A 348 -3.82 2.25 -17.71
CA PRO A 348 -5.25 2.19 -17.36
C PRO A 348 -5.99 1.00 -18.00
N GLY A 349 -5.58 0.59 -19.19
CA GLY A 349 -6.14 -0.57 -19.91
C GLY A 349 -5.32 -1.85 -19.76
N SER A 350 -4.31 -1.89 -18.88
CA SER A 350 -3.38 -3.02 -18.72
C SER A 350 -2.76 -3.50 -20.04
N LYS A 351 -2.37 -2.55 -20.94
CA LYS A 351 -1.79 -2.80 -22.27
C LYS A 351 -0.33 -2.42 -22.28
N TYR A 352 0.57 -3.41 -22.28
CA TYR A 352 2.01 -3.20 -22.11
C TYR A 352 2.85 -3.48 -23.36
N GLU A 353 2.24 -3.95 -24.44
CA GLU A 353 2.92 -4.33 -25.69
C GLU A 353 3.85 -3.20 -26.23
N PRO A 354 3.45 -1.92 -26.24
CA PRO A 354 4.33 -0.83 -26.72
C PRO A 354 5.56 -0.58 -25.85
N PHE A 355 5.58 -1.10 -24.63
CA PHE A 355 6.60 -0.82 -23.62
C PHE A 355 7.56 -1.98 -23.38
N LEU A 356 7.27 -3.17 -23.94
CA LEU A 356 8.05 -4.41 -23.70
C LEU A 356 9.53 -4.27 -24.02
N ALA A 357 9.87 -3.58 -25.11
CA ALA A 357 11.28 -3.33 -25.46
C ALA A 357 12.04 -2.46 -24.44
N GLY A 358 11.34 -1.86 -23.47
CA GLY A 358 11.91 -1.14 -22.34
C GLY A 358 12.19 -2.03 -21.13
N LEU A 359 11.80 -3.31 -21.17
CA LEU A 359 12.00 -4.27 -20.10
C LEU A 359 13.23 -5.15 -20.36
N GLU A 360 13.88 -5.58 -19.30
CA GLU A 360 14.98 -6.54 -19.34
C GLU A 360 14.42 -7.98 -19.38
N LYS A 361 15.30 -8.95 -19.72
CA LYS A 361 14.89 -10.35 -19.79
C LYS A 361 14.85 -11.05 -18.43
N THR A 362 15.56 -10.52 -17.44
CA THR A 362 15.74 -11.19 -16.14
C THR A 362 15.65 -10.22 -14.98
N THR A 363 15.07 -10.70 -13.87
CA THR A 363 15.00 -9.95 -12.62
C THR A 363 16.33 -10.08 -11.87
N VAL A 364 17.16 -9.05 -11.97
CA VAL A 364 18.40 -8.93 -11.21
C VAL A 364 18.48 -7.56 -10.53
N SER A 365 19.17 -7.47 -9.40
CA SER A 365 19.40 -6.19 -8.74
C SER A 365 20.20 -5.25 -9.63
N ARG A 366 19.73 -4.01 -9.76
CA ARG A 366 20.35 -2.93 -10.55
C ARG A 366 20.51 -1.66 -9.75
N LYS A 367 20.02 -1.65 -8.50
CA LYS A 367 20.12 -0.47 -7.64
C LYS A 367 21.56 -0.10 -7.37
N LYS A 368 21.84 1.19 -7.38
CA LYS A 368 23.12 1.75 -6.98
C LYS A 368 23.12 2.03 -5.47
N ALA A 369 24.30 2.03 -4.87
CA ALA A 369 24.46 2.56 -3.53
C ALA A 369 23.99 4.04 -3.53
N TYR A 370 22.98 4.33 -2.73
CA TYR A 370 22.45 5.69 -2.66
C TYR A 370 23.41 6.56 -1.84
N VAL A 371 23.85 7.67 -2.45
CA VAL A 371 24.64 8.68 -1.76
C VAL A 371 23.75 9.91 -1.57
N THR A 372 23.46 10.24 -0.33
CA THR A 372 22.68 11.47 -0.02
C THR A 372 23.39 12.69 -0.64
N PRO A 373 22.71 13.45 -1.50
CA PRO A 373 23.30 14.66 -2.04
C PRO A 373 23.76 15.60 -0.90
N ALA A 374 24.99 16.12 -1.01
CA ALA A 374 25.47 17.11 -0.06
C ALA A 374 24.47 18.27 0.02
N ALA A 375 24.14 18.70 1.24
CA ALA A 375 23.25 19.84 1.43
C ALA A 375 23.80 21.04 0.64
N ALA A 376 23.00 21.60 -0.25
CA ALA A 376 23.39 22.83 -0.93
C ALA A 376 23.73 23.88 0.13
N PRO A 377 24.85 24.63 0.00
CA PRO A 377 25.19 25.65 0.96
C PRO A 377 24.01 26.62 1.12
N SER A 378 23.59 26.84 2.35
CA SER A 378 22.51 27.79 2.64
C SER A 378 22.93 29.15 2.07
N ARG A 379 22.21 29.64 1.07
CA ARG A 379 22.36 31.04 0.68
C ARG A 379 21.91 31.87 1.88
N ARG A 380 22.89 32.49 2.53
CA ARG A 380 22.68 33.54 3.53
C ARG A 380 22.14 34.76 2.85
#